data_40d23596c5635397b849b20d1556c122
#
_entry.id   40d23596c5635397b849b20d1556c122
#
_cell.length_a   1.000
_cell.length_b   1.000
_cell.length_c   1.000
_cell.angle_alpha   90.00
_cell.angle_beta   90.00
_cell.angle_gamma   90.00
#
_symmetry.space_group_name_H-M   'P 1'
#
loop_
_entity.id
_entity.type
_entity.pdbx_description
1 polymer ?
#
loop_
_entity_poly.entity_id
_entity_poly.type
_entity_poly.pdbx_seq_one_letter_code
_entity_poly.pdbx_strand_id
1 'polypeptide(L)'
;GHDRGARTAFRMALDHPDQVLRFASIDILPTHHVWTACPRDWALHSYHWMFLAQPYDFPERLLSSNLEYYMRKKLEKHMHGLGGLEPEAVAEYIRCCTPEQIHGVCEDYRAAATLDFEMDTQDFEAGNKIACPALVLWGAKSHVEQYFKPREIWPQYAANIQSFEMLPAGHYPQEQAPEETYRALADFLTA
;
A
#
# COMPACT_ATOMS: atom_id res chain seq x y z
N GLY A 1 -4.96 -2.36 7.20
CA GLY A 1 -3.54 -2.16 6.85
C GLY A 1 -3.34 -0.98 5.91
N HIS A 2 -2.10 -0.44 5.89
CA HIS A 2 -1.65 0.62 4.99
C HIS A 2 -0.50 0.12 4.13
N ASP A 3 -0.42 0.54 2.87
CA ASP A 3 0.62 0.19 1.89
C ASP A 3 0.91 -1.33 1.87
N ARG A 4 2.14 -1.78 2.07
CA ARG A 4 2.51 -3.20 2.06
C ARG A 4 1.71 -4.01 3.11
N GLY A 5 1.44 -3.42 4.29
CA GLY A 5 0.60 -4.04 5.31
C GLY A 5 -0.87 -4.23 4.87
N ALA A 6 -1.41 -3.37 4.01
CA ALA A 6 -2.74 -3.57 3.45
C ALA A 6 -2.77 -4.72 2.42
N ARG A 7 -1.66 -4.97 1.70
CA ARG A 7 -1.53 -6.12 0.79
C ARG A 7 -1.47 -7.43 1.55
N THR A 8 -0.73 -7.46 2.65
CA THR A 8 -0.72 -8.60 3.58
C THR A 8 -2.12 -8.86 4.15
N ALA A 9 -2.83 -7.82 4.60
CA ALA A 9 -4.19 -7.95 5.11
C ALA A 9 -5.18 -8.41 4.02
N PHE A 10 -5.01 -7.95 2.77
CA PHE A 10 -5.78 -8.39 1.61
C PHE A 10 -5.60 -9.89 1.39
N ARG A 11 -4.35 -10.36 1.35
CA ARG A 11 -4.05 -11.78 1.18
C ARG A 11 -4.61 -12.61 2.34
N MET A 12 -4.44 -12.13 3.58
CA MET A 12 -4.99 -12.79 4.77
C MET A 12 -6.53 -12.93 4.68
N ALA A 13 -7.23 -11.93 4.17
CA ALA A 13 -8.69 -11.96 4.05
C ALA A 13 -9.18 -12.95 2.97
N LEU A 14 -8.38 -13.21 1.94
CA LEU A 14 -8.66 -14.24 0.93
C LEU A 14 -8.31 -15.65 1.42
N ASP A 15 -7.13 -15.82 2.03
CA ASP A 15 -6.61 -17.13 2.44
C ASP A 15 -7.28 -17.66 3.72
N HIS A 16 -7.73 -16.75 4.60
CA HIS A 16 -8.28 -17.07 5.91
C HIS A 16 -9.60 -16.33 6.17
N PRO A 17 -10.63 -16.51 5.31
CA PRO A 17 -11.89 -15.77 5.39
C PRO A 17 -12.62 -15.94 6.72
N ASP A 18 -12.46 -17.11 7.38
CA ASP A 18 -13.09 -17.39 8.68
C ASP A 18 -12.40 -16.68 9.86
N GLN A 19 -11.21 -16.14 9.66
CA GLN A 19 -10.42 -15.44 10.70
C GLN A 19 -10.50 -13.92 10.59
N VAL A 20 -10.89 -13.39 9.43
CA VAL A 20 -10.96 -11.96 9.17
C VAL A 20 -12.40 -11.48 9.26
N LEU A 21 -12.73 -10.83 10.36
CA LEU A 21 -14.08 -10.31 10.60
C LEU A 21 -14.41 -9.07 9.76
N ARG A 22 -13.42 -8.20 9.54
CA ARG A 22 -13.52 -6.94 8.77
C ARG A 22 -12.18 -6.64 8.13
N PHE A 23 -12.20 -6.03 6.95
CA PHE A 23 -11.01 -5.61 6.22
C PHE A 23 -11.04 -4.11 5.94
N ALA A 24 -9.99 -3.39 6.32
CA ALA A 24 -9.81 -1.98 5.96
C ALA A 24 -8.51 -1.79 5.17
N SER A 25 -8.64 -1.30 3.94
CA SER A 25 -7.53 -0.96 3.06
C SER A 25 -7.24 0.53 3.13
N ILE A 26 -5.99 0.91 3.37
CA ILE A 26 -5.54 2.31 3.38
C ILE A 26 -4.53 2.53 2.25
N ASP A 27 -4.94 3.32 1.27
CA ASP A 27 -4.17 3.89 0.16
C ASP A 27 -3.40 2.86 -0.69
N ILE A 28 -4.08 1.77 -1.06
CA ILE A 28 -3.58 0.79 -2.04
C ILE A 28 -4.64 0.36 -3.04
N LEU A 29 -4.17 -0.37 -4.06
CA LEU A 29 -4.97 -1.26 -4.90
C LEU A 29 -4.40 -2.67 -4.84
N PRO A 30 -5.17 -3.73 -5.13
CA PRO A 30 -4.68 -5.10 -5.18
C PRO A 30 -3.47 -5.27 -6.09
N THR A 31 -2.53 -6.12 -5.70
CA THR A 31 -1.25 -6.33 -6.40
C THR A 31 -1.44 -6.74 -7.85
N HIS A 32 -2.38 -7.66 -8.10
CA HIS A 32 -2.77 -8.05 -9.46
C HIS A 32 -3.14 -6.84 -10.33
N HIS A 33 -4.01 -5.96 -9.83
CA HIS A 33 -4.46 -4.79 -10.60
C HIS A 33 -3.31 -3.84 -10.93
N VAL A 34 -2.46 -3.56 -9.95
CA VAL A 34 -1.33 -2.64 -10.12
C VAL A 34 -0.36 -3.13 -11.19
N TRP A 35 0.03 -4.40 -11.16
CA TRP A 35 0.94 -4.99 -12.15
C TRP A 35 0.31 -5.12 -13.53
N THR A 36 -0.97 -5.49 -13.60
CA THR A 36 -1.67 -5.68 -14.88
C THR A 36 -1.94 -4.35 -15.58
N ALA A 37 -2.36 -3.32 -14.86
CA ALA A 37 -2.64 -2.00 -15.43
C ALA A 37 -1.37 -1.19 -15.71
N CYS A 38 -0.43 -1.18 -14.78
CA CYS A 38 0.88 -0.51 -14.80
C CYS A 38 0.97 0.73 -15.72
N PRO A 39 0.21 1.82 -15.48
CA PRO A 39 0.28 2.99 -16.34
C PRO A 39 1.69 3.59 -16.33
N ARG A 40 2.16 4.10 -17.48
CA ARG A 40 3.51 4.68 -17.63
C ARG A 40 3.85 5.69 -16.54
N ASP A 41 2.94 6.61 -16.28
CA ASP A 41 3.21 7.71 -15.33
C ASP A 41 3.22 7.21 -13.88
N TRP A 42 2.41 6.20 -13.55
CA TRP A 42 2.52 5.49 -12.28
C TRP A 42 3.85 4.75 -12.16
N ALA A 43 4.30 4.06 -13.21
CA ALA A 43 5.56 3.34 -13.20
C ALA A 43 6.76 4.28 -12.95
N LEU A 44 6.75 5.47 -13.55
CA LEU A 44 7.76 6.50 -13.30
C LEU A 44 7.68 7.04 -11.86
N HIS A 45 6.48 7.26 -11.34
CA HIS A 45 6.26 7.70 -9.96
C HIS A 45 6.67 6.63 -8.94
N SER A 46 6.32 5.38 -9.22
CA SER A 46 6.48 4.22 -8.35
C SER A 46 7.62 3.30 -8.80
N TYR A 47 8.66 3.85 -9.42
CA TYR A 47 9.83 3.14 -9.98
C TYR A 47 10.43 2.11 -9.02
N HIS A 48 10.29 2.33 -7.73
CA HIS A 48 10.81 1.45 -6.69
C HIS A 48 10.18 0.05 -6.71
N TRP A 49 8.97 -0.12 -7.25
CA TRP A 49 8.38 -1.44 -7.45
C TRP A 49 9.24 -2.31 -8.35
N MET A 50 9.73 -1.74 -9.46
CA MET A 50 10.59 -2.42 -10.41
C MET A 50 12.02 -2.55 -9.88
N PHE A 51 12.52 -1.54 -9.18
CA PHE A 51 13.88 -1.50 -8.68
C PHE A 51 14.09 -2.44 -7.49
N LEU A 52 13.22 -2.40 -6.49
CA LEU A 52 13.35 -3.24 -5.29
C LEU A 52 13.09 -4.73 -5.57
N ALA A 53 12.34 -5.03 -6.64
CA ALA A 53 12.11 -6.41 -7.09
C ALA A 53 13.28 -7.02 -7.89
N GLN A 54 14.35 -6.26 -8.15
CA GLN A 54 15.51 -6.81 -8.86
C GLN A 54 16.19 -7.92 -8.05
N PRO A 55 16.92 -8.85 -8.73
CA PRO A 55 17.61 -9.95 -8.05
C PRO A 55 18.56 -9.49 -6.94
N TYR A 56 18.66 -10.29 -5.89
CA TYR A 56 19.65 -10.15 -4.83
C TYR A 56 21.06 -10.19 -5.45
N ASP A 57 22.01 -9.33 -5.03
CA ASP A 57 22.00 -8.29 -3.99
C ASP A 57 21.96 -6.86 -4.56
N PHE A 58 21.42 -6.71 -5.78
CA PHE A 58 21.56 -5.47 -6.55
C PHE A 58 20.92 -4.24 -5.87
N PRO A 59 19.61 -4.23 -5.53
CA PRO A 59 19.02 -3.07 -4.86
C PRO A 59 19.55 -2.89 -3.42
N GLU A 60 19.73 -3.97 -2.69
CA GLU A 60 20.26 -3.92 -1.32
C GLU A 60 21.63 -3.24 -1.24
N ARG A 61 22.53 -3.61 -2.15
CA ARG A 61 23.90 -3.08 -2.18
C ARG A 61 23.94 -1.61 -2.55
N LEU A 62 23.13 -1.21 -3.54
CA LEU A 62 23.03 0.19 -3.94
C LEU A 62 22.43 1.06 -2.82
N LEU A 63 21.34 0.59 -2.20
CA LEU A 63 20.67 1.35 -1.15
C LEU A 63 21.49 1.43 0.13
N SER A 64 22.12 0.35 0.55
CA SER A 64 22.95 0.33 1.76
C SER A 64 24.15 1.29 1.68
N SER A 65 24.56 1.69 0.49
CA SER A 65 25.64 2.67 0.32
C SER A 65 25.24 4.10 0.74
N ASN A 66 23.93 4.43 0.69
CA ASN A 66 23.42 5.75 1.09
C ASN A 66 21.93 5.69 1.46
N LEU A 67 21.62 4.87 2.44
CA LEU A 67 20.25 4.51 2.81
C LEU A 67 19.46 5.70 3.35
N GLU A 68 20.09 6.55 4.19
CA GLU A 68 19.44 7.75 4.71
C GLU A 68 19.02 8.70 3.59
N TYR A 69 19.89 8.92 2.61
CA TYR A 69 19.55 9.77 1.45
C TYR A 69 18.37 9.21 0.67
N TYR A 70 18.37 7.89 0.43
CA TYR A 70 17.25 7.23 -0.25
C TYR A 70 15.93 7.42 0.50
N MET A 71 15.93 7.16 1.81
CA MET A 71 14.72 7.32 2.64
C MET A 71 14.24 8.75 2.69
N ARG A 72 15.15 9.73 2.87
CA ARG A 72 14.78 11.16 2.82
C ARG A 72 14.13 11.52 1.49
N LYS A 73 14.70 11.08 0.36
CA LYS A 73 14.12 11.32 -0.97
C LYS A 73 12.79 10.62 -1.20
N LYS A 74 12.61 9.42 -0.66
CA LYS A 74 11.33 8.71 -0.70
C LYS A 74 10.25 9.46 0.08
N LEU A 75 10.56 9.95 1.25
CA LEU A 75 9.61 10.63 2.14
C LEU A 75 9.38 12.10 1.72
N GLU A 76 10.39 12.77 1.15
CA GLU A 76 10.37 14.20 0.80
C GLU A 76 9.14 14.59 -0.05
N LYS A 77 8.77 13.77 -1.02
CA LYS A 77 7.58 13.99 -1.86
C LYS A 77 6.26 13.94 -1.08
N HIS A 78 6.26 13.35 0.11
CA HIS A 78 5.11 13.25 1.00
C HIS A 78 5.13 14.29 2.13
N MET A 79 6.25 15.01 2.29
CA MET A 79 6.41 16.05 3.33
C MET A 79 5.79 17.40 2.95
N HIS A 80 5.48 17.62 1.66
CA HIS A 80 4.95 18.89 1.17
C HIS A 80 3.48 18.75 0.78
N GLY A 81 2.66 19.67 1.24
CA GLY A 81 1.23 19.72 0.91
C GLY A 81 0.33 19.51 2.14
N LEU A 82 -0.87 19.01 1.93
CA LEU A 82 -1.84 18.73 3.01
C LEU A 82 -1.24 17.83 4.09
N GLY A 83 -1.02 18.38 5.29
CA GLY A 83 -0.46 17.65 6.42
C GLY A 83 0.84 16.94 6.03
N GLY A 84 1.98 17.62 6.11
CA GLY A 84 3.28 16.96 5.92
C GLY A 84 3.49 15.87 6.99
N LEU A 85 4.47 15.00 6.75
CA LEU A 85 4.91 14.09 7.82
C LEU A 85 5.62 14.91 8.89
N GLU A 86 5.29 14.67 10.15
CA GLU A 86 5.97 15.29 11.27
C GLU A 86 7.47 14.92 11.29
N PRO A 87 8.37 15.85 11.63
CA PRO A 87 9.81 15.58 11.64
C PRO A 87 10.21 14.36 12.48
N GLU A 88 9.54 14.15 13.59
CA GLU A 88 9.73 13.00 14.48
C GLU A 88 9.35 11.69 13.80
N ALA A 89 8.25 11.65 13.06
CA ALA A 89 7.84 10.48 12.28
C ALA A 89 8.86 10.18 11.17
N VAL A 90 9.33 11.20 10.46
CA VAL A 90 10.39 11.05 9.43
C VAL A 90 11.67 10.51 10.04
N ALA A 91 12.09 11.00 11.21
CA ALA A 91 13.27 10.52 11.91
C ALA A 91 13.11 9.04 12.31
N GLU A 92 11.93 8.63 12.75
CA GLU A 92 11.63 7.23 13.10
C GLU A 92 11.65 6.31 11.87
N TYR A 93 11.05 6.71 10.75
CA TYR A 93 11.15 5.95 9.50
C TYR A 93 12.60 5.74 9.06
N ILE A 94 13.44 6.78 9.16
CA ILE A 94 14.86 6.69 8.81
C ILE A 94 15.58 5.77 9.80
N ARG A 95 15.33 5.91 11.11
CA ARG A 95 15.93 5.07 12.14
C ARG A 95 15.64 3.58 11.94
N CYS A 96 14.40 3.26 11.55
CA CYS A 96 13.97 1.89 11.28
C CYS A 96 14.52 1.32 9.99
N CYS A 97 15.07 2.13 9.08
CA CYS A 97 15.58 1.68 7.81
C CYS A 97 17.06 1.32 7.92
N THR A 98 17.36 0.06 8.26
CA THR A 98 18.72 -0.49 8.35
C THR A 98 19.06 -1.37 7.13
N PRO A 99 20.36 -1.67 6.87
CA PRO A 99 20.72 -2.60 5.79
C PRO A 99 20.05 -3.97 5.88
N GLU A 100 19.86 -4.49 7.10
CA GLU A 100 19.17 -5.77 7.32
C GLU A 100 17.69 -5.68 6.96
N GLN A 101 17.05 -4.58 7.32
CA GLN A 101 15.65 -4.36 7.00
C GLN A 101 15.42 -4.10 5.52
N ILE A 102 16.38 -3.45 4.83
CA ILE A 102 16.24 -3.22 3.38
C ILE A 102 16.23 -4.53 2.60
N HIS A 103 16.92 -5.57 3.07
CA HIS A 103 16.82 -6.90 2.47
C HIS A 103 15.38 -7.44 2.57
N GLY A 104 14.77 -7.38 3.76
CA GLY A 104 13.38 -7.78 3.94
C GLY A 104 12.39 -6.98 3.06
N VAL A 105 12.62 -5.66 2.92
CA VAL A 105 11.85 -4.82 2.00
C VAL A 105 11.99 -5.29 0.55
N CYS A 106 13.20 -5.61 0.09
CA CYS A 106 13.44 -6.11 -1.27
C CYS A 106 12.77 -7.47 -1.49
N GLU A 107 12.84 -8.38 -0.52
CA GLU A 107 12.16 -9.67 -0.59
C GLU A 107 10.62 -9.52 -0.68
N ASP A 108 10.05 -8.58 0.08
CA ASP A 108 8.63 -8.26 0.01
C ASP A 108 8.22 -7.73 -1.40
N TYR A 109 9.06 -6.91 -2.03
CA TYR A 109 8.81 -6.46 -3.42
C TYR A 109 9.04 -7.57 -4.46
N ARG A 110 9.98 -8.49 -4.22
CA ARG A 110 10.18 -9.68 -5.07
C ARG A 110 8.96 -10.59 -4.99
N ALA A 111 8.46 -10.85 -3.78
CA ALA A 111 7.21 -11.60 -3.59
C ALA A 111 6.04 -10.93 -4.33
N ALA A 112 5.90 -9.61 -4.18
CA ALA A 112 4.85 -8.85 -4.88
C ALA A 112 4.92 -8.95 -6.42
N ALA A 113 6.13 -9.06 -6.97
CA ALA A 113 6.33 -9.17 -8.42
C ALA A 113 6.22 -10.62 -8.95
N THR A 114 6.15 -11.61 -8.05
CA THR A 114 6.11 -13.03 -8.40
C THR A 114 4.96 -13.74 -7.70
N LEU A 115 5.19 -14.28 -6.53
CA LEU A 115 4.25 -15.12 -5.80
C LEU A 115 2.91 -14.43 -5.51
N ASP A 116 2.94 -13.21 -4.95
CA ASP A 116 1.72 -12.49 -4.63
C ASP A 116 0.92 -12.16 -5.89
N PHE A 117 1.62 -11.76 -6.96
CA PHE A 117 0.97 -11.48 -8.25
C PHE A 117 0.31 -12.75 -8.84
N GLU A 118 0.99 -13.89 -8.77
CA GLU A 118 0.46 -15.16 -9.25
C GLU A 118 -0.77 -15.60 -8.45
N MET A 119 -0.70 -15.53 -7.12
CA MET A 119 -1.81 -15.87 -6.22
C MET A 119 -3.01 -14.94 -6.41
N ASP A 120 -2.78 -13.63 -6.45
CA ASP A 120 -3.83 -12.63 -6.67
C ASP A 120 -4.47 -12.79 -8.06
N THR A 121 -3.68 -13.18 -9.08
CA THR A 121 -4.19 -13.46 -10.43
C THR A 121 -5.09 -14.69 -10.44
N GLN A 122 -4.67 -15.78 -9.80
CA GLN A 122 -5.47 -17.00 -9.70
C GLN A 122 -6.81 -16.74 -9.00
N ASP A 123 -6.81 -15.99 -7.91
CA ASP A 123 -8.04 -15.61 -7.21
C ASP A 123 -8.93 -14.72 -8.07
N PHE A 124 -8.34 -13.74 -8.75
CA PHE A 124 -9.09 -12.84 -9.65
C PHE A 124 -9.76 -13.61 -10.80
N GLU A 125 -9.02 -14.50 -11.46
CA GLU A 125 -9.53 -15.32 -12.56
C GLU A 125 -10.60 -16.35 -12.10
N ALA A 126 -10.45 -16.86 -10.87
CA ALA A 126 -11.45 -17.74 -10.24
C ALA A 126 -12.70 -16.99 -9.75
N GLY A 127 -12.66 -15.64 -9.74
CA GLY A 127 -13.74 -14.80 -9.20
C GLY A 127 -13.79 -14.77 -7.68
N ASN A 128 -12.73 -15.18 -6.99
CA ASN A 128 -12.61 -15.11 -5.55
C ASN A 128 -12.49 -13.64 -5.11
N LYS A 129 -13.24 -13.28 -4.07
CA LYS A 129 -13.28 -11.92 -3.52
C LYS A 129 -13.27 -11.96 -2.00
N ILE A 130 -12.73 -10.90 -1.40
CA ILE A 130 -12.91 -10.68 0.04
C ILE A 130 -14.41 -10.70 0.35
N ALA A 131 -14.82 -11.60 1.24
CA ALA A 131 -16.22 -11.80 1.60
C ALA A 131 -16.66 -10.96 2.82
N CYS A 132 -15.74 -10.74 3.78
CA CYS A 132 -16.04 -9.94 4.96
C CYS A 132 -16.34 -8.48 4.60
N PRO A 133 -17.00 -7.72 5.50
CA PRO A 133 -17.18 -6.28 5.33
C PRO A 133 -15.85 -5.59 5.06
N ALA A 134 -15.82 -4.71 4.06
CA ALA A 134 -14.60 -4.02 3.62
C ALA A 134 -14.79 -2.49 3.66
N LEU A 135 -13.78 -1.78 4.13
CA LEU A 135 -13.63 -0.33 4.04
C LEU A 135 -12.44 -0.01 3.14
N VAL A 136 -12.62 0.88 2.18
CA VAL A 136 -11.55 1.35 1.28
C VAL A 136 -11.30 2.84 1.54
N LEU A 137 -10.13 3.12 2.11
CA LEU A 137 -9.64 4.48 2.39
C LEU A 137 -8.52 4.85 1.43
N TRP A 138 -8.48 6.09 0.94
CA TRP A 138 -7.31 6.59 0.20
C TRP A 138 -7.21 8.12 0.27
N GLY A 139 -6.02 8.64 -0.02
CA GLY A 139 -5.76 10.07 -0.04
C GLY A 139 -6.18 10.71 -1.36
N ALA A 140 -6.88 11.85 -1.30
CA ALA A 140 -7.31 12.62 -2.46
C ALA A 140 -6.15 13.15 -3.33
N LYS A 141 -4.93 13.19 -2.77
CA LYS A 141 -3.70 13.59 -3.46
C LYS A 141 -2.69 12.45 -3.56
N SER A 142 -3.11 11.22 -3.30
CA SER A 142 -2.24 10.06 -3.42
C SER A 142 -2.07 9.62 -4.88
N HIS A 143 -1.05 8.80 -5.12
CA HIS A 143 -0.83 8.14 -6.40
C HIS A 143 -1.98 7.16 -6.76
N VAL A 144 -2.70 6.66 -5.75
CA VAL A 144 -3.84 5.77 -5.93
C VAL A 144 -4.99 6.51 -6.63
N GLU A 145 -5.33 7.73 -6.16
CA GLU A 145 -6.34 8.57 -6.82
C GLU A 145 -5.82 9.10 -8.16
N GLN A 146 -4.57 9.50 -8.22
CA GLN A 146 -4.00 10.17 -9.39
C GLN A 146 -3.94 9.26 -10.63
N TYR A 147 -3.62 7.98 -10.46
CA TYR A 147 -3.37 7.07 -11.58
C TYR A 147 -4.43 6.00 -11.77
N PHE A 148 -5.32 5.84 -10.79
CA PHE A 148 -6.31 4.77 -10.78
C PHE A 148 -7.67 5.29 -10.31
N LYS A 149 -8.66 4.40 -10.34
CA LYS A 149 -10.02 4.69 -9.89
C LYS A 149 -10.46 3.68 -8.82
N PRO A 150 -10.13 3.89 -7.55
CA PRO A 150 -10.37 2.91 -6.49
C PRO A 150 -11.82 2.43 -6.41
N ARG A 151 -12.79 3.33 -6.60
CA ARG A 151 -14.23 2.99 -6.58
C ARG A 151 -14.67 2.04 -7.69
N GLU A 152 -13.98 2.05 -8.84
CA GLU A 152 -14.28 1.16 -9.97
C GLU A 152 -13.52 -0.17 -9.86
N ILE A 153 -12.37 -0.15 -9.19
CA ILE A 153 -11.45 -1.29 -9.10
C ILE A 153 -11.82 -2.23 -7.96
N TRP A 154 -11.97 -1.70 -6.74
CA TRP A 154 -12.18 -2.52 -5.55
C TRP A 154 -13.40 -3.46 -5.60
N PRO A 155 -14.54 -3.13 -6.26
CA PRO A 155 -15.65 -4.07 -6.41
C PRO A 155 -15.32 -5.34 -7.19
N GLN A 156 -14.19 -5.35 -7.89
CA GLN A 156 -13.70 -6.55 -8.58
C GLN A 156 -13.00 -7.52 -7.62
N TYR A 157 -12.56 -7.04 -6.43
CA TYR A 157 -11.75 -7.78 -5.46
C TYR A 157 -12.42 -7.97 -4.09
N ALA A 158 -13.46 -7.22 -3.77
CA ALA A 158 -14.21 -7.33 -2.53
C ALA A 158 -15.71 -7.33 -2.82
N ALA A 159 -16.43 -8.30 -2.26
CA ALA A 159 -17.87 -8.49 -2.52
C ALA A 159 -18.75 -7.60 -1.62
N ASN A 160 -18.25 -7.23 -0.44
CA ASN A 160 -19.03 -6.53 0.60
C ASN A 160 -18.35 -5.24 1.04
N ILE A 161 -18.27 -4.25 0.13
CA ILE A 161 -17.70 -2.95 0.46
C ILE A 161 -18.76 -2.09 1.14
N GLN A 162 -18.52 -1.76 2.41
CA GLN A 162 -19.42 -0.95 3.25
C GLN A 162 -19.23 0.53 2.99
N SER A 163 -17.99 0.99 2.82
CA SER A 163 -17.70 2.39 2.56
C SER A 163 -16.45 2.60 1.70
N PHE A 164 -16.47 3.72 0.98
CA PHE A 164 -15.35 4.29 0.26
C PHE A 164 -15.09 5.69 0.79
N GLU A 165 -13.92 5.89 1.42
CA GLU A 165 -13.54 7.16 2.04
C GLU A 165 -12.32 7.77 1.37
N MET A 166 -12.52 8.90 0.68
CA MET A 166 -11.43 9.69 0.12
C MET A 166 -11.09 10.81 1.10
N LEU A 167 -9.89 10.76 1.68
CA LEU A 167 -9.46 11.66 2.74
C LEU A 167 -8.62 12.83 2.21
N PRO A 168 -8.56 13.98 2.91
CA PRO A 168 -7.76 15.14 2.52
C PRO A 168 -6.26 14.91 2.79
N ALA A 169 -5.71 13.84 2.22
CA ALA A 169 -4.36 13.34 2.46
C ALA A 169 -3.66 12.94 1.15
N GLY A 170 -2.37 12.66 1.24
CA GLY A 170 -1.60 11.94 0.24
C GLY A 170 -1.54 10.43 0.57
N HIS A 171 -0.34 9.84 0.42
CA HIS A 171 -0.14 8.40 0.64
C HIS A 171 -0.17 7.95 2.12
N TYR A 172 -0.08 8.87 3.05
CA TYR A 172 -0.06 8.58 4.50
C TYR A 172 -1.29 9.18 5.21
N PRO A 173 -2.53 8.69 4.93
CA PRO A 173 -3.73 9.25 5.53
C PRO A 173 -3.71 9.27 7.07
N GLN A 174 -3.16 8.23 7.69
CA GLN A 174 -3.04 8.12 9.14
C GLN A 174 -2.16 9.19 9.79
N GLU A 175 -1.28 9.83 9.01
CA GLU A 175 -0.41 10.91 9.48
C GLU A 175 -0.84 12.29 8.98
N GLN A 176 -1.39 12.34 7.75
CA GLN A 176 -1.75 13.58 7.09
C GLN A 176 -3.19 14.05 7.37
N ALA A 177 -4.05 13.13 7.79
CA ALA A 177 -5.45 13.36 8.16
C ALA A 177 -5.84 12.39 9.29
N PRO A 178 -5.16 12.45 10.47
CA PRO A 178 -5.31 11.44 11.54
C PRO A 178 -6.74 11.37 12.10
N GLU A 179 -7.39 12.50 12.29
CA GLU A 179 -8.75 12.57 12.83
C GLU A 179 -9.78 11.92 11.90
N GLU A 180 -9.70 12.24 10.62
CA GLU A 180 -10.60 11.68 9.59
C GLU A 180 -10.34 10.18 9.41
N THR A 181 -9.06 9.78 9.40
CA THR A 181 -8.67 8.37 9.31
C THR A 181 -9.16 7.59 10.52
N TYR A 182 -8.95 8.13 11.72
CA TYR A 182 -9.43 7.49 12.96
C TYR A 182 -10.95 7.34 12.95
N ARG A 183 -11.69 8.39 12.60
CA ARG A 183 -13.18 8.36 12.56
C ARG A 183 -13.68 7.29 11.61
N ALA A 184 -13.18 7.28 10.38
CA ALA A 184 -13.59 6.29 9.38
C ALA A 184 -13.31 4.85 9.82
N LEU A 185 -12.14 4.61 10.45
CA LEU A 185 -11.80 3.30 10.99
C LEU A 185 -12.64 2.94 12.21
N ALA A 186 -12.85 3.87 13.15
CA ALA A 186 -13.64 3.63 14.36
C ALA A 186 -15.10 3.30 14.00
N ASP A 187 -15.73 4.10 13.15
CA ASP A 187 -17.11 3.89 12.69
C ASP A 187 -17.25 2.52 12.01
N PHE A 188 -16.31 2.16 11.16
CA PHE A 188 -16.32 0.87 10.46
C PHE A 188 -16.07 -0.33 11.39
N LEU A 189 -15.15 -0.22 12.33
CA LEU A 189 -14.77 -1.35 13.19
C LEU A 189 -15.76 -1.60 14.32
N THR A 190 -16.60 -0.61 14.68
CA THR A 190 -17.59 -0.71 15.77
C THR A 190 -19.03 -0.91 15.29
N ALA A 191 -19.27 -0.85 13.96
CA ALA A 191 -20.60 -1.00 13.35
C ALA A 191 -21.20 -2.43 13.45
#